data_d8e9b9a17171150f545907c01e077656
#
_entry.id   d8e9b9a17171150f545907c01e077656
#
_cell.length_a   1.000
_cell.length_b   1.000
_cell.length_c   1.000
_cell.angle_alpha   90.00
_cell.angle_beta   90.00
_cell.angle_gamma   90.00
#
_symmetry.space_group_name_H-M   'P 1'
#
loop_
_entity.id
_entity.type
_entity.pdbx_description
1 polymer ?
#
loop_
_entity_poly.entity_id
_entity_poly.type
_entity_poly.pdbx_seq_one_letter_code
_entity_poly.pdbx_strand_id
1 'polypeptide(L)'
;VYKRQDVISLHQFGFHNAVATLGTAVTRSHVTKLLRYTKKIFFAFDGDQAGLKAAWKALINIFPILREDIDVRFIFFEQDKDPDTYLKEHGADGFKRLLTESITISDYFFSKVKDFNLEKVEGRAQALSFAMPCIQSINHVIIKNVYLSEVAKLCGVSVDELDKSSQEPHSNKPEIKADAAKKDIKVKAMINIFQAI
;
A
#
# COMPACT_ATOMS: atom_id res chain seq x y z
N VAL A 1 10.02 -20.64 -2.48
CA VAL A 1 10.32 -21.06 -3.86
C VAL A 1 9.55 -20.21 -4.88
N TYR A 2 8.26 -19.94 -4.69
CA TYR A 2 7.39 -19.26 -5.67
C TYR A 2 7.85 -17.84 -6.08
N LYS A 3 8.26 -17.00 -5.15
CA LYS A 3 8.70 -15.61 -5.47
C LYS A 3 9.92 -15.53 -6.39
N ARG A 4 10.77 -16.56 -6.39
CA ARG A 4 11.90 -16.63 -7.35
C ARG A 4 11.40 -16.93 -8.75
N GLN A 5 10.37 -17.78 -8.87
CA GLN A 5 9.76 -18.11 -10.15
C GLN A 5 9.16 -16.87 -10.81
N ASP A 6 8.41 -16.09 -10.04
CA ASP A 6 7.80 -14.83 -10.52
C ASP A 6 8.85 -13.85 -11.07
N VAL A 7 9.97 -13.68 -10.33
CA VAL A 7 11.08 -12.80 -10.81
C VAL A 7 11.72 -13.36 -12.07
N ILE A 8 11.95 -14.68 -12.14
CA ILE A 8 12.53 -15.31 -13.33
C ILE A 8 11.62 -15.10 -14.54
N SER A 9 10.31 -15.33 -14.38
CA SER A 9 9.34 -15.08 -15.45
C SER A 9 9.34 -13.62 -15.89
N LEU A 10 9.30 -12.67 -14.97
CA LEU A 10 9.37 -11.25 -15.32
C LEU A 10 10.63 -10.91 -16.11
N HIS A 11 11.78 -11.42 -15.70
CA HIS A 11 13.03 -11.23 -16.43
C HIS A 11 12.99 -11.86 -17.83
N GLN A 12 12.42 -13.05 -18.00
CA GLN A 12 12.24 -13.68 -19.30
C GLN A 12 11.36 -12.87 -20.26
N PHE A 13 10.36 -12.17 -19.72
CA PHE A 13 9.48 -11.26 -20.48
C PHE A 13 10.02 -9.83 -20.61
N GLY A 14 11.31 -9.58 -20.22
CA GLY A 14 11.99 -8.31 -20.42
C GLY A 14 11.90 -7.32 -19.26
N PHE A 15 11.29 -7.70 -18.12
CA PHE A 15 11.21 -6.85 -16.92
C PHE A 15 12.40 -7.10 -15.99
N HIS A 16 13.61 -6.71 -16.42
CA HIS A 16 14.86 -6.99 -15.71
C HIS A 16 15.02 -6.24 -14.38
N ASN A 17 14.18 -5.27 -14.10
CA ASN A 17 14.14 -4.49 -12.88
C ASN A 17 13.16 -5.04 -11.82
N ALA A 18 12.67 -6.26 -12.01
CA ALA A 18 11.84 -6.96 -11.04
C ALA A 18 12.69 -7.58 -9.93
N VAL A 19 12.27 -7.41 -8.69
CA VAL A 19 12.89 -8.03 -7.51
C VAL A 19 11.81 -8.54 -6.55
N ALA A 20 12.15 -9.53 -5.73
CA ALA A 20 11.24 -10.07 -4.73
C ALA A 20 11.82 -9.98 -3.32
N THR A 21 10.97 -9.73 -2.34
CA THR A 21 11.31 -9.90 -0.93
C THR A 21 11.20 -11.37 -0.55
N LEU A 22 12.31 -11.99 -0.17
CA LEU A 22 12.32 -13.41 0.19
C LEU A 22 11.76 -13.62 1.60
N GLY A 23 10.65 -14.34 1.70
CA GLY A 23 10.13 -14.87 2.96
C GLY A 23 9.42 -13.90 3.91
N THR A 24 9.42 -12.57 3.64
CA THR A 24 8.88 -11.56 4.55
C THR A 24 7.95 -10.57 3.87
N ALA A 25 7.10 -9.90 4.68
CA ALA A 25 6.34 -8.73 4.24
C ALA A 25 7.28 -7.57 3.85
N VAL A 26 6.79 -6.60 3.06
CA VAL A 26 7.51 -5.37 2.75
C VAL A 26 7.79 -4.62 4.06
N THR A 27 9.06 -4.33 4.30
CA THR A 27 9.49 -3.54 5.45
C THR A 27 9.95 -2.15 5.00
N ARG A 28 10.00 -1.20 5.93
CA ARG A 28 10.55 0.13 5.68
C ARG A 28 11.97 0.06 5.11
N SER A 29 12.82 -0.84 5.63
CA SER A 29 14.19 -0.98 5.16
C SER A 29 14.27 -1.47 3.70
N HIS A 30 13.37 -2.36 3.28
CA HIS A 30 13.26 -2.77 1.88
C HIS A 30 12.96 -1.56 0.99
N VAL A 31 11.94 -0.78 1.32
CA VAL A 31 11.55 0.40 0.54
C VAL A 31 12.68 1.44 0.52
N THR A 32 13.28 1.74 1.67
CA THR A 32 14.41 2.69 1.75
C THR A 32 15.59 2.25 0.89
N LYS A 33 15.87 0.95 0.83
CA LYS A 33 16.92 0.40 -0.04
C LYS A 33 16.57 0.59 -1.51
N LEU A 34 15.32 0.34 -1.90
CA LEU A 34 14.84 0.50 -3.26
C LEU A 34 14.90 1.96 -3.73
N LEU A 35 14.53 2.91 -2.85
CA LEU A 35 14.54 4.34 -3.13
C LEU A 35 15.95 4.94 -3.40
N ARG A 36 17.01 4.17 -3.17
CA ARG A 36 18.38 4.53 -3.60
C ARG A 36 18.59 4.38 -5.10
N TYR A 37 17.77 3.54 -5.75
CA TYR A 37 17.91 3.18 -7.16
C TYR A 37 16.80 3.78 -8.03
N THR A 38 15.61 4.04 -7.47
CA THR A 38 14.47 4.55 -8.22
C THR A 38 13.54 5.38 -7.32
N LYS A 39 12.78 6.29 -7.94
CA LYS A 39 11.71 7.04 -7.30
C LYS A 39 10.33 6.44 -7.56
N LYS A 40 10.21 5.52 -8.52
CA LYS A 40 8.96 4.88 -8.89
C LYS A 40 9.02 3.39 -8.59
N ILE A 41 8.10 2.93 -7.73
CA ILE A 41 8.05 1.55 -7.25
C ILE A 41 6.64 1.01 -7.44
N PHE A 42 6.53 -0.16 -8.07
CA PHE A 42 5.29 -0.91 -8.13
C PHE A 42 5.37 -2.10 -7.17
N PHE A 43 4.36 -2.25 -6.34
CA PHE A 43 4.18 -3.43 -5.49
C PHE A 43 3.05 -4.27 -6.05
N ALA A 44 3.35 -5.50 -6.39
CA ALA A 44 2.38 -6.46 -6.91
C ALA A 44 1.93 -7.39 -5.80
N PHE A 45 0.62 -7.56 -5.67
CA PHE A 45 -0.04 -8.38 -4.66
C PHE A 45 -1.06 -9.31 -5.31
N ASP A 46 -1.28 -10.45 -4.69
CA ASP A 46 -2.38 -11.32 -5.05
C ASP A 46 -3.73 -10.62 -4.77
N GLY A 47 -4.74 -10.88 -5.58
CA GLY A 47 -6.07 -10.26 -5.42
C GLY A 47 -6.91 -10.88 -4.30
N ASP A 48 -6.35 -11.77 -3.49
CA ASP A 48 -7.00 -12.41 -2.35
C ASP A 48 -6.93 -11.55 -1.07
N GLN A 49 -7.62 -12.01 -0.02
CA GLN A 49 -7.63 -11.33 1.28
C GLN A 49 -6.23 -11.23 1.92
N ALA A 50 -5.34 -12.17 1.65
CA ALA A 50 -3.98 -12.15 2.19
C ALA A 50 -3.15 -11.08 1.46
N GLY A 51 -3.28 -10.96 0.14
CA GLY A 51 -2.65 -9.92 -0.67
C GLY A 51 -3.14 -8.51 -0.30
N LEU A 52 -4.45 -8.33 -0.08
CA LEU A 52 -5.00 -7.05 0.40
C LEU A 52 -4.44 -6.66 1.79
N LYS A 53 -4.33 -7.61 2.72
CA LYS A 53 -3.69 -7.38 4.02
C LYS A 53 -2.20 -7.06 3.89
N ALA A 54 -1.51 -7.70 2.94
CA ALA A 54 -0.10 -7.42 2.66
C ALA A 54 0.10 -6.02 2.07
N ALA A 55 -0.77 -5.59 1.15
CA ALA A 55 -0.78 -4.24 0.59
C ALA A 55 -1.00 -3.18 1.67
N TRP A 56 -1.94 -3.40 2.59
CA TRP A 56 -2.17 -2.51 3.72
C TRP A 56 -0.93 -2.40 4.63
N LYS A 57 -0.29 -3.53 4.96
CA LYS A 57 0.97 -3.53 5.73
C LYS A 57 2.10 -2.80 5.02
N ALA A 58 2.20 -2.97 3.70
CA ALA A 58 3.18 -2.24 2.89
C ALA A 58 2.92 -0.73 2.96
N LEU A 59 1.67 -0.26 2.79
CA LEU A 59 1.28 1.13 2.92
C LEU A 59 1.72 1.72 4.27
N ILE A 60 1.40 1.06 5.39
CA ILE A 60 1.78 1.52 6.74
C ILE A 60 3.30 1.64 6.89
N ASN A 61 4.07 0.74 6.28
CA ASN A 61 5.53 0.80 6.32
C ASN A 61 6.12 1.90 5.40
N ILE A 62 5.40 2.30 4.36
CA ILE A 62 5.82 3.32 3.39
C ILE A 62 5.48 4.73 3.88
N PHE A 63 4.34 4.94 4.51
CA PHE A 63 3.86 6.26 4.93
C PHE A 63 4.90 7.08 5.69
N PRO A 64 5.67 6.54 6.68
CA PRO A 64 6.69 7.31 7.38
C PRO A 64 7.83 7.84 6.51
N ILE A 65 8.04 7.25 5.34
CA ILE A 65 9.13 7.61 4.42
C ILE A 65 8.63 8.22 3.11
N LEU A 66 7.31 8.44 3.01
CA LEU A 66 6.69 9.05 1.84
C LEU A 66 7.15 10.49 1.65
N ARG A 67 7.48 10.85 0.41
CA ARG A 67 7.91 12.20 -0.01
C ARG A 67 7.31 12.53 -1.37
N GLU A 68 7.33 13.80 -1.74
CA GLU A 68 6.77 14.30 -3.00
C GLU A 68 7.46 13.74 -4.25
N ASP A 69 8.73 13.33 -4.14
CA ASP A 69 9.52 12.78 -5.24
C ASP A 69 9.35 11.26 -5.41
N ILE A 70 8.48 10.61 -4.63
CA ILE A 70 8.29 9.17 -4.61
C ILE A 70 6.94 8.81 -5.21
N ASP A 71 6.93 8.00 -6.28
CA ASP A 71 5.73 7.41 -6.87
C ASP A 71 5.64 5.92 -6.49
N VAL A 72 4.73 5.61 -5.56
CA VAL A 72 4.45 4.24 -5.14
C VAL A 72 3.09 3.82 -5.67
N ARG A 73 3.07 2.68 -6.35
CA ARG A 73 1.87 2.13 -6.97
C ARG A 73 1.66 0.68 -6.58
N PHE A 74 0.40 0.30 -6.50
CA PHE A 74 -0.04 -1.05 -6.18
C PHE A 74 -0.71 -1.69 -7.39
N ILE A 75 -0.37 -2.95 -7.61
CA ILE A 75 -0.95 -3.83 -8.63
C ILE A 75 -1.59 -4.98 -7.88
N PHE A 76 -2.81 -5.31 -8.24
CA PHE A 76 -3.51 -6.49 -7.74
C PHE A 76 -3.80 -7.41 -8.91
N PHE A 77 -3.31 -8.64 -8.82
CA PHE A 77 -3.67 -9.66 -9.77
C PHE A 77 -5.09 -10.15 -9.53
N GLU A 78 -5.71 -10.73 -10.55
CA GLU A 78 -6.98 -11.42 -10.38
C GLU A 78 -6.82 -12.57 -9.37
N GLN A 79 -7.95 -13.01 -8.81
CA GLN A 79 -7.94 -14.11 -7.84
C GLN A 79 -7.28 -15.35 -8.44
N ASP A 80 -6.44 -16.01 -7.64
CA ASP A 80 -5.68 -17.20 -8.00
C ASP A 80 -4.62 -17.05 -9.11
N LYS A 81 -4.34 -15.80 -9.55
CA LYS A 81 -3.25 -15.52 -10.48
C LYS A 81 -2.04 -14.91 -9.75
N ASP A 82 -0.88 -15.41 -10.12
CA ASP A 82 0.42 -14.85 -9.79
C ASP A 82 1.05 -14.19 -11.03
N PRO A 83 2.13 -13.45 -10.89
CA PRO A 83 2.82 -12.80 -12.02
C PRO A 83 3.25 -13.77 -13.13
N ASP A 84 3.70 -14.98 -12.77
CA ASP A 84 4.12 -15.99 -13.73
C ASP A 84 2.94 -16.45 -14.61
N THR A 85 1.82 -16.78 -13.96
CA THR A 85 0.59 -17.18 -14.65
C THR A 85 0.04 -16.05 -15.51
N TYR A 86 0.00 -14.82 -14.97
CA TYR A 86 -0.49 -13.66 -15.70
C TYR A 86 0.36 -13.37 -16.96
N LEU A 87 1.69 -13.45 -16.84
CA LEU A 87 2.60 -13.23 -17.98
C LEU A 87 2.46 -14.32 -19.05
N LYS A 88 2.23 -15.58 -18.68
CA LYS A 88 2.00 -16.67 -19.63
C LYS A 88 0.70 -16.50 -20.42
N GLU A 89 -0.34 -15.95 -19.78
CA GLU A 89 -1.65 -15.73 -20.40
C GLU A 89 -1.69 -14.45 -21.26
N HIS A 90 -1.07 -13.35 -20.78
CA HIS A 90 -1.25 -12.00 -21.37
C HIS A 90 0.02 -11.43 -22.01
N GLY A 91 1.16 -12.10 -21.83
CA GLY A 91 2.45 -11.64 -22.34
C GLY A 91 2.95 -10.33 -21.74
N ALA A 92 4.05 -9.82 -22.27
CA ALA A 92 4.68 -8.57 -21.80
C ALA A 92 3.76 -7.35 -21.97
N ASP A 93 2.98 -7.29 -23.06
CA ASP A 93 2.10 -6.14 -23.32
C ASP A 93 0.88 -6.10 -22.38
N GLY A 94 0.34 -7.27 -22.01
CA GLY A 94 -0.66 -7.37 -20.94
C GLY A 94 -0.13 -6.85 -19.62
N PHE A 95 1.09 -7.24 -19.26
CA PHE A 95 1.73 -6.77 -18.03
C PHE A 95 2.02 -5.25 -18.05
N LYS A 96 2.44 -4.67 -19.18
CA LYS A 96 2.59 -3.20 -19.33
C LYS A 96 1.26 -2.47 -19.11
N ARG A 97 0.14 -3.00 -19.63
CA ARG A 97 -1.19 -2.43 -19.36
C ARG A 97 -1.51 -2.45 -17.87
N LEU A 98 -1.26 -3.57 -17.19
CA LEU A 98 -1.45 -3.70 -15.75
C LEU A 98 -0.62 -2.68 -14.96
N LEU A 99 0.62 -2.39 -15.38
CA LEU A 99 1.45 -1.32 -14.80
C LEU A 99 0.80 0.06 -14.99
N THR A 100 0.20 0.31 -16.15
CA THR A 100 -0.48 1.58 -16.44
C THR A 100 -1.76 1.74 -15.61
N GLU A 101 -2.50 0.66 -15.39
CA GLU A 101 -3.73 0.62 -14.60
C GLU A 101 -3.48 0.54 -13.08
N SER A 102 -2.22 0.52 -12.66
CA SER A 102 -1.83 0.46 -11.25
C SER A 102 -2.37 1.64 -10.46
N ILE A 103 -2.83 1.41 -9.24
CA ILE A 103 -3.35 2.44 -8.35
C ILE A 103 -2.23 3.07 -7.52
N THR A 104 -2.32 4.38 -7.27
CA THR A 104 -1.36 5.06 -6.40
C THR A 104 -1.55 4.65 -4.94
N ILE A 105 -0.52 4.82 -4.11
CA ILE A 105 -0.62 4.57 -2.67
C ILE A 105 -1.69 5.45 -2.02
N SER A 106 -1.88 6.69 -2.50
CA SER A 106 -2.93 7.60 -2.04
C SER A 106 -4.32 7.10 -2.44
N ASP A 107 -4.54 6.71 -3.70
CA ASP A 107 -5.83 6.19 -4.13
C ASP A 107 -6.21 4.94 -3.35
N TYR A 108 -5.25 4.05 -3.10
CA TYR A 108 -5.48 2.86 -2.28
C TYR A 108 -5.85 3.22 -0.84
N PHE A 109 -5.13 4.18 -0.22
CA PHE A 109 -5.45 4.66 1.12
C PHE A 109 -6.86 5.26 1.19
N PHE A 110 -7.17 6.20 0.31
CA PHE A 110 -8.48 6.85 0.29
C PHE A 110 -9.62 5.91 -0.08
N SER A 111 -9.38 4.87 -0.89
CA SER A 111 -10.38 3.83 -1.11
C SER A 111 -10.77 3.14 0.21
N LYS A 112 -9.80 2.85 1.09
CA LYS A 112 -10.06 2.25 2.41
C LYS A 112 -10.78 3.19 3.38
N VAL A 113 -10.55 4.49 3.28
CA VAL A 113 -11.33 5.49 4.03
C VAL A 113 -12.78 5.55 3.53
N LYS A 114 -12.99 5.41 2.22
CA LYS A 114 -14.33 5.39 1.62
C LYS A 114 -15.12 4.08 1.85
N ASP A 115 -14.46 3.01 2.31
CA ASP A 115 -15.15 1.76 2.72
C ASP A 115 -16.06 1.98 3.95
N PHE A 116 -15.85 3.06 4.72
CA PHE A 116 -16.74 3.46 5.81
C PHE A 116 -17.98 4.22 5.29
N ASN A 117 -19.11 4.09 6.00
CA ASN A 117 -20.33 4.82 5.62
C ASN A 117 -20.21 6.31 5.99
N LEU A 118 -19.66 7.11 5.07
CA LEU A 118 -19.41 8.53 5.27
C LEU A 118 -20.68 9.41 5.32
N GLU A 119 -21.85 8.86 4.96
CA GLU A 119 -23.12 9.56 5.09
C GLU A 119 -23.56 9.67 6.57
N LYS A 120 -23.16 8.70 7.39
CA LYS A 120 -23.47 8.64 8.82
C LYS A 120 -22.35 9.27 9.66
N VAL A 121 -22.77 9.93 10.76
CA VAL A 121 -21.83 10.55 11.72
C VAL A 121 -20.86 9.52 12.30
N GLU A 122 -21.37 8.35 12.70
CA GLU A 122 -20.58 7.26 13.25
C GLU A 122 -19.57 6.71 12.22
N GLY A 123 -19.98 6.60 10.97
CA GLY A 123 -19.10 6.15 9.88
C GLY A 123 -17.96 7.13 9.61
N ARG A 124 -18.25 8.45 9.64
CA ARG A 124 -17.20 9.48 9.53
C ARG A 124 -16.23 9.43 10.71
N ALA A 125 -16.75 9.25 11.93
CA ALA A 125 -15.90 9.12 13.12
C ALA A 125 -15.00 7.87 13.04
N GLN A 126 -15.53 6.74 12.57
CA GLN A 126 -14.76 5.52 12.35
C GLN A 126 -13.68 5.71 11.26
N ALA A 127 -14.03 6.36 10.15
CA ALA A 127 -13.11 6.68 9.07
C ALA A 127 -11.94 7.55 9.57
N LEU A 128 -12.23 8.58 10.37
CA LEU A 128 -11.22 9.44 10.99
C LEU A 128 -10.32 8.65 11.96
N SER A 129 -10.90 7.85 12.84
CA SER A 129 -10.16 7.02 13.79
C SER A 129 -9.23 6.01 13.08
N PHE A 130 -9.64 5.53 11.91
CA PHE A 130 -8.86 4.64 11.07
C PHE A 130 -7.72 5.38 10.34
N ALA A 131 -8.01 6.55 9.76
CA ALA A 131 -7.10 7.29 8.90
C ALA A 131 -6.01 8.06 9.68
N MET A 132 -6.37 8.68 10.81
CA MET A 132 -5.50 9.60 11.53
C MET A 132 -4.18 8.98 11.98
N PRO A 133 -4.11 7.76 12.58
CA PRO A 133 -2.83 7.16 12.96
C PRO A 133 -1.90 6.93 11.77
N CYS A 134 -2.46 6.58 10.61
CA CYS A 134 -1.69 6.40 9.37
C CYS A 134 -1.09 7.73 8.90
N ILE A 135 -1.91 8.77 8.80
CA ILE A 135 -1.50 10.11 8.35
C ILE A 135 -0.47 10.71 9.32
N GLN A 136 -0.67 10.56 10.64
CA GLN A 136 0.27 11.02 11.65
C GLN A 136 1.65 10.37 11.54
N SER A 137 1.72 9.15 11.00
CA SER A 137 2.99 8.46 10.77
C SER A 137 3.82 9.07 9.64
N ILE A 138 3.24 9.91 8.77
CA ILE A 138 3.93 10.57 7.66
C ILE A 138 4.86 11.66 8.23
N ASN A 139 6.18 11.51 7.99
CA ASN A 139 7.17 12.47 8.50
C ASN A 139 7.25 13.75 7.65
N HIS A 140 6.93 13.67 6.35
CA HIS A 140 7.00 14.81 5.45
C HIS A 140 5.78 15.74 5.64
N VAL A 141 6.02 16.94 6.15
CA VAL A 141 4.96 17.88 6.61
C VAL A 141 3.98 18.23 5.49
N ILE A 142 4.47 18.54 4.28
CA ILE A 142 3.60 18.92 3.15
C ILE A 142 2.68 17.78 2.76
N ILE A 143 3.24 16.56 2.59
CA ILE A 143 2.46 15.37 2.27
C ILE A 143 1.42 15.09 3.34
N LYS A 144 1.83 15.14 4.61
CA LYS A 144 0.93 14.95 5.75
C LYS A 144 -0.25 15.92 5.70
N ASN A 145 -0.01 17.21 5.47
CA ASN A 145 -1.04 18.23 5.41
C ASN A 145 -2.00 18.02 4.23
N VAL A 146 -1.48 17.57 3.07
CA VAL A 146 -2.32 17.22 1.91
C VAL A 146 -3.25 16.05 2.25
N TYR A 147 -2.73 14.98 2.87
CA TYR A 147 -3.54 13.84 3.29
C TYR A 147 -4.58 14.22 4.36
N LEU A 148 -4.21 15.07 5.34
CA LEU A 148 -5.15 15.61 6.34
C LEU A 148 -6.27 16.38 5.68
N SER A 149 -5.95 17.27 4.74
CA SER A 149 -6.94 18.08 4.00
C SER A 149 -7.93 17.19 3.23
N GLU A 150 -7.43 16.16 2.54
CA GLU A 150 -8.30 15.26 1.77
C GLU A 150 -9.19 14.39 2.67
N VAL A 151 -8.69 13.89 3.81
CA VAL A 151 -9.53 13.14 4.76
C VAL A 151 -10.57 14.05 5.42
N ALA A 152 -10.18 15.28 5.81
CA ALA A 152 -11.10 16.28 6.36
C ALA A 152 -12.26 16.55 5.39
N LYS A 153 -11.95 16.77 4.10
CA LYS A 153 -12.93 16.97 3.03
C LYS A 153 -13.85 15.77 2.85
N LEU A 154 -13.30 14.55 2.83
CA LEU A 154 -14.09 13.33 2.71
C LEU A 154 -15.06 13.12 3.88
N CYS A 155 -14.62 13.45 5.09
CA CYS A 155 -15.43 13.28 6.30
C CYS A 155 -16.30 14.52 6.65
N GLY A 156 -16.19 15.61 5.89
CA GLY A 156 -16.97 16.83 6.12
C GLY A 156 -16.66 17.53 7.45
N VAL A 157 -15.36 17.54 7.83
CA VAL A 157 -14.85 18.21 9.04
C VAL A 157 -13.78 19.23 8.65
N SER A 158 -13.48 20.20 9.52
CA SER A 158 -12.38 21.13 9.26
C SER A 158 -11.02 20.54 9.67
N VAL A 159 -9.95 20.96 8.99
CA VAL A 159 -8.58 20.54 9.33
C VAL A 159 -8.21 21.02 10.74
N ASP A 160 -8.65 22.22 11.14
CA ASP A 160 -8.40 22.77 12.48
C ASP A 160 -8.99 21.94 13.61
N GLU A 161 -10.15 21.30 13.38
CA GLU A 161 -10.76 20.37 14.33
C GLU A 161 -9.94 19.09 14.47
N LEU A 162 -9.35 18.59 13.35
CA LEU A 162 -8.51 17.40 13.36
C LEU A 162 -7.16 17.65 14.08
N ASP A 163 -6.56 18.82 13.90
CA ASP A 163 -5.30 19.16 14.57
C ASP A 163 -5.48 19.30 16.10
N LYS A 164 -6.58 19.90 16.55
CA LYS A 164 -6.89 20.02 17.98
C LYS A 164 -7.14 18.67 18.64
N SER A 165 -7.85 17.77 17.97
CA SER A 165 -8.09 16.41 18.47
C SER A 165 -6.82 15.55 18.54
N SER A 166 -5.80 15.89 17.77
CA SER A 166 -4.50 15.21 17.75
C SER A 166 -3.61 15.56 18.95
N GLN A 167 -3.91 16.64 19.69
CA GLN A 167 -3.11 17.11 20.83
C GLN A 167 -3.66 16.61 22.18
N GLU A 168 -4.87 16.07 22.23
CA GLU A 168 -5.37 15.43 23.45
C GLU A 168 -4.83 13.99 23.54
N PRO A 169 -4.20 13.61 24.67
CA PRO A 169 -3.75 12.24 24.85
C PRO A 169 -4.97 11.34 25.04
N HIS A 170 -5.44 10.74 23.95
CA HIS A 170 -6.42 9.66 24.03
C HIS A 170 -5.83 8.49 24.80
N SER A 171 -6.23 8.37 26.08
CA SER A 171 -5.92 7.27 26.99
C SER A 171 -6.66 5.96 26.65
N ASN A 172 -7.01 5.77 25.40
CA ASN A 172 -7.53 4.51 24.88
C ASN A 172 -6.82 4.20 23.57
N LYS A 173 -5.68 3.50 23.64
CA LYS A 173 -5.24 2.69 22.52
C LYS A 173 -6.36 1.69 22.23
N PRO A 174 -7.02 1.72 21.08
CA PRO A 174 -7.74 0.53 20.66
C PRO A 174 -6.64 -0.52 20.47
N GLU A 175 -6.58 -1.49 21.35
CA GLU A 175 -5.96 -2.76 21.02
C GLU A 175 -6.67 -3.25 19.76
N ILE A 176 -6.01 -3.05 18.61
CA ILE A 176 -6.29 -3.86 17.46
C ILE A 176 -5.93 -5.27 17.94
N LYS A 177 -6.94 -6.01 18.38
CA LYS A 177 -6.81 -7.43 18.64
C LYS A 177 -6.36 -8.03 17.31
N ALA A 178 -5.04 -8.08 17.14
CA ALA A 178 -4.40 -9.01 16.25
C ALA A 178 -4.81 -10.37 16.80
N ASP A 179 -5.87 -10.94 16.23
CA ASP A 179 -6.17 -12.33 16.45
C ASP A 179 -4.87 -13.10 16.22
N ALA A 180 -4.31 -13.54 17.34
CA ALA A 180 -3.12 -14.34 17.41
C ALA A 180 -3.50 -15.76 16.95
N ALA A 181 -3.80 -15.91 15.68
CA ALA A 181 -3.63 -17.14 14.96
C ALA A 181 -2.29 -17.04 14.25
N LYS A 182 -1.24 -17.58 14.91
CA LYS A 182 -0.02 -18.05 14.24
C LYS A 182 -0.41 -19.18 13.27
N LYS A 183 -1.01 -18.81 12.14
CA LYS A 183 -1.00 -19.58 10.93
C LYS A 183 -0.03 -18.88 10.01
N ASP A 184 1.00 -19.60 9.57
CA ASP A 184 1.90 -19.20 8.51
C ASP A 184 1.07 -18.68 7.33
N ILE A 185 0.87 -17.37 7.27
CA ILE A 185 0.25 -16.73 6.13
C ILE A 185 1.32 -16.79 5.05
N LYS A 186 1.21 -17.77 4.18
CA LYS A 186 1.98 -17.85 2.94
C LYS A 186 1.58 -16.64 2.10
N VAL A 187 2.32 -15.55 2.23
CA VAL A 187 2.23 -14.40 1.32
C VAL A 187 2.76 -14.88 -0.02
N LYS A 188 1.87 -15.15 -0.98
CA LYS A 188 2.22 -15.80 -2.23
C LYS A 188 3.10 -14.95 -3.10
N ALA A 189 2.87 -13.75 -3.40
CA ALA A 189 3.78 -12.98 -4.26
C ALA A 189 3.89 -11.52 -3.78
N MET A 190 5.09 -11.04 -3.68
CA MET A 190 5.37 -9.63 -3.47
C MET A 190 6.54 -9.27 -4.37
N ILE A 191 6.22 -8.69 -5.53
CA ILE A 191 7.19 -8.32 -6.53
C ILE A 191 7.30 -6.81 -6.53
N ASN A 192 8.53 -6.35 -6.45
CA ASN A 192 8.85 -4.93 -6.59
C ASN A 192 9.42 -4.76 -8.00
N ILE A 193 8.72 -3.99 -8.82
CA ILE A 193 9.18 -3.66 -10.17
C ILE A 193 9.66 -2.22 -10.15
N PHE A 194 10.89 -2.02 -10.57
CA PHE A 194 11.48 -0.69 -10.70
C PHE A 194 11.37 -0.20 -12.12
N GLN A 195 10.93 1.01 -12.31
CA GLN A 195 11.14 1.71 -13.56
C GLN A 195 12.32 2.66 -13.34
N ALA A 196 13.51 2.27 -13.80
CA ALA A 196 14.62 3.22 -13.96
C ALA A 196 14.22 4.20 -15.08
N ILE A 197 14.33 5.49 -14.80
CA ILE A 197 14.26 6.56 -15.79
C ILE A 197 15.58 6.59 -16.54
#